data_1d65405a0180bc00ef0a87d4ca0b39ca
#
_entry.id   1d65405a0180bc00ef0a87d4ca0b39ca
#
_cell.length_a   1.000
_cell.length_b   1.000
_cell.length_c   1.000
_cell.angle_alpha   90.00
_cell.angle_beta   90.00
_cell.angle_gamma   90.00
#
_symmetry.space_group_name_H-M   'P 1'
#
loop_
_entity.id
_entity.type
_entity.pdbx_description
1 polymer ?
#
loop_
_entity_poly.entity_id
_entity_poly.type
_entity_poly.pdbx_seq_one_letter_code
_entity_poly.pdbx_strand_id
1 'polypeptide(L)'
;MTQGGGSSKSPVPQIAIEIYKTMKEALDFVVSMEFWRMGLRWTLSLLISYWHLLFASTTTPPSRSPPPSSPSRPVCIITGATSGLGAAAAHALSARGFFVVLVGRSSRLLEKTMMEIKRKNESAELKAFEVDLSSFQSILQFKASLQQWLSDSQMHSSIQLLINNAGILATSSRFTSQGYDQMMATNYLSAFFLSKLLLPLLRNSLIPSRIVNVTSFTHRSVSNIQVAKDTVSGKCFSRLKRYPYAHVYEYSKLFLLLFSYELHRQLGLMDISRHVSVIAVDPGVVETNILREVPPCLSSLANKVLRSLWFLQSPEVGISSILDAAFAPPETSGVYFFGGKGNTVSSSMLSYDAKLAQELWSASSDLFLESQLAFKETSTSVSNFVS
;
A
#
# COMPACT_ATOMS: atom_id res chain seq x y z
N MET A 1 -1.34 -20.54 -71.47
CA MET A 1 -2.36 -20.61 -70.37
C MET A 1 -1.74 -21.37 -69.21
N THR A 2 -1.23 -20.68 -68.25
CA THR A 2 -0.71 -21.26 -66.98
C THR A 2 -1.39 -20.51 -65.82
N GLN A 3 -2.33 -21.21 -65.15
CA GLN A 3 -3.01 -20.72 -63.98
C GLN A 3 -2.07 -20.77 -62.79
N GLY A 4 -1.82 -19.59 -62.18
CA GLY A 4 -1.15 -19.46 -60.93
C GLY A 4 -2.11 -19.75 -59.77
N GLY A 5 -1.88 -20.84 -59.02
CA GLY A 5 -2.58 -21.17 -57.81
C GLY A 5 -2.13 -20.26 -56.65
N GLY A 6 -2.90 -19.26 -56.37
CA GLY A 6 -2.73 -18.44 -55.14
C GLY A 6 -3.20 -19.21 -53.94
N SER A 7 -2.27 -19.65 -53.07
CA SER A 7 -2.56 -20.25 -51.79
C SER A 7 -3.05 -19.11 -50.84
N SER A 8 -4.36 -19.00 -50.65
CA SER A 8 -4.95 -18.16 -49.63
C SER A 8 -4.72 -18.79 -48.25
N LYS A 9 -3.72 -18.31 -47.52
CA LYS A 9 -3.60 -18.60 -46.08
C LYS A 9 -4.81 -17.97 -45.40
N SER A 10 -5.70 -18.80 -44.86
CA SER A 10 -6.81 -18.33 -44.00
C SER A 10 -6.25 -17.56 -42.83
N PRO A 11 -6.80 -16.38 -42.47
CA PRO A 11 -6.35 -15.64 -41.32
C PRO A 11 -6.59 -16.46 -40.04
N VAL A 12 -5.52 -16.71 -39.29
CA VAL A 12 -5.62 -17.36 -37.98
C VAL A 12 -6.60 -16.54 -37.13
N PRO A 13 -7.63 -17.17 -36.53
CA PRO A 13 -8.60 -16.41 -35.71
C PRO A 13 -7.87 -15.62 -34.63
N GLN A 14 -8.21 -14.36 -34.47
CA GLN A 14 -7.60 -13.44 -33.51
C GLN A 14 -7.59 -14.00 -32.07
N ILE A 15 -8.64 -14.78 -31.75
CA ILE A 15 -8.76 -15.55 -30.50
C ILE A 15 -7.64 -16.59 -30.33
N ALA A 16 -7.25 -17.30 -31.40
CA ALA A 16 -6.16 -18.28 -31.29
C ALA A 16 -4.80 -17.63 -31.04
N ILE A 17 -4.57 -16.44 -31.59
CA ILE A 17 -3.36 -15.64 -31.33
C ILE A 17 -3.31 -15.18 -29.87
N GLU A 18 -4.43 -14.71 -29.34
CA GLU A 18 -4.53 -14.29 -27.92
C GLU A 18 -4.33 -15.47 -26.97
N ILE A 19 -4.95 -16.60 -27.23
CA ILE A 19 -4.75 -17.83 -26.43
C ILE A 19 -3.28 -18.25 -26.46
N TYR A 20 -2.66 -18.31 -27.65
CA TYR A 20 -1.25 -18.67 -27.78
C TYR A 20 -0.34 -17.71 -27.00
N LYS A 21 -0.58 -16.40 -27.11
CA LYS A 21 0.16 -15.37 -26.36
C LYS A 21 0.03 -15.57 -24.86
N THR A 22 -1.19 -15.74 -24.36
CA THR A 22 -1.47 -15.96 -22.94
C THR A 22 -0.82 -17.26 -22.42
N MET A 23 -0.88 -18.34 -23.21
CA MET A 23 -0.23 -19.60 -22.85
C MET A 23 1.30 -19.46 -22.82
N LYS A 24 1.88 -18.76 -23.78
CA LYS A 24 3.33 -18.51 -23.82
C LYS A 24 3.77 -17.69 -22.63
N GLU A 25 3.07 -16.60 -22.33
CA GLU A 25 3.34 -15.76 -21.13
C GLU A 25 3.25 -16.57 -19.83
N ALA A 26 2.25 -17.44 -19.71
CA ALA A 26 2.10 -18.31 -18.55
C ALA A 26 3.24 -19.34 -18.46
N LEU A 27 3.66 -19.91 -19.57
CA LEU A 27 4.77 -20.86 -19.63
C LEU A 27 6.09 -20.18 -19.24
N ASP A 28 6.39 -19.02 -19.83
CA ASP A 28 7.58 -18.24 -19.51
C ASP A 28 7.62 -17.85 -18.04
N PHE A 29 6.46 -17.57 -17.46
CA PHE A 29 6.32 -17.23 -16.03
C PHE A 29 6.59 -18.46 -15.15
N VAL A 30 6.00 -19.63 -15.47
CA VAL A 30 6.17 -20.88 -14.70
C VAL A 30 7.59 -21.44 -14.81
N VAL A 31 8.24 -21.30 -15.96
CA VAL A 31 9.64 -21.76 -16.16
C VAL A 31 10.63 -20.84 -15.42
N SER A 32 10.19 -19.63 -14.98
CA SER A 32 11.08 -18.71 -14.29
C SER A 32 11.45 -19.23 -12.89
N MET A 33 12.73 -19.18 -12.54
CA MET A 33 13.21 -19.47 -11.20
C MET A 33 12.57 -18.54 -10.15
N GLU A 34 12.22 -17.32 -10.55
CA GLU A 34 11.61 -16.33 -9.68
C GLU A 34 10.21 -16.75 -9.24
N PHE A 35 9.42 -17.37 -10.12
CA PHE A 35 8.10 -17.91 -9.78
C PHE A 35 8.18 -19.00 -8.70
N TRP A 36 9.08 -19.96 -8.84
CA TRP A 36 9.24 -21.05 -7.88
C TRP A 36 9.81 -20.56 -6.54
N ARG A 37 10.79 -19.64 -6.60
CA ARG A 37 11.31 -18.98 -5.41
C ARG A 37 10.20 -18.23 -4.65
N MET A 38 9.40 -17.44 -5.37
CA MET A 38 8.25 -16.71 -4.83
C MET A 38 7.26 -17.70 -4.17
N GLY A 39 6.82 -18.71 -4.90
CA GLY A 39 5.87 -19.71 -4.41
C GLY A 39 6.34 -20.39 -3.12
N LEU A 40 7.57 -20.89 -3.12
CA LEU A 40 8.14 -21.58 -1.95
C LEU A 40 8.32 -20.63 -0.76
N ARG A 41 8.99 -19.48 -0.97
CA ARG A 41 9.30 -18.55 0.13
C ARG A 41 8.05 -17.89 0.71
N TRP A 42 7.10 -17.52 -0.14
CA TRP A 42 5.86 -16.90 0.34
C TRP A 42 4.98 -17.91 1.09
N THR A 43 4.92 -19.16 0.63
CA THR A 43 4.23 -20.22 1.38
C THR A 43 4.87 -20.44 2.74
N LEU A 44 6.21 -20.55 2.80
CA LEU A 44 6.92 -20.68 4.06
C LEU A 44 6.70 -19.48 4.98
N SER A 45 6.80 -18.26 4.44
CA SER A 45 6.57 -17.02 5.18
C SER A 45 5.16 -16.95 5.75
N LEU A 46 4.16 -17.41 4.99
CA LEU A 46 2.77 -17.49 5.43
C LEU A 46 2.62 -18.50 6.57
N LEU A 47 3.16 -19.70 6.43
CA LEU A 47 3.12 -20.73 7.47
C LEU A 47 3.79 -20.26 8.76
N ILE A 48 4.95 -19.60 8.67
CA ILE A 48 5.63 -18.99 9.82
C ILE A 48 4.74 -17.94 10.47
N SER A 49 4.04 -17.12 9.71
CA SER A 49 3.14 -16.09 10.25
C SER A 49 1.96 -16.71 11.01
N TYR A 50 1.35 -17.77 10.48
CA TYR A 50 0.31 -18.52 11.19
C TYR A 50 0.84 -19.29 12.41
N TRP A 51 2.09 -19.80 12.33
CA TRP A 51 2.76 -20.40 13.50
C TRP A 51 2.93 -19.38 14.62
N HIS A 52 3.41 -18.18 14.31
CA HIS A 52 3.51 -17.10 15.30
C HIS A 52 2.16 -16.71 15.89
N LEU A 53 1.07 -16.85 15.12
CA LEU A 53 -0.28 -16.55 15.60
C LEU A 53 -0.72 -17.49 16.73
N LEU A 54 -0.21 -18.73 16.78
CA LEU A 54 -0.50 -19.68 17.87
C LEU A 54 0.07 -19.22 19.22
N PHE A 55 1.11 -18.40 19.20
CA PHE A 55 1.78 -17.83 20.37
C PHE A 55 1.55 -16.32 20.51
N ALA A 56 0.60 -15.78 19.75
CA ALA A 56 0.31 -14.37 19.77
C ALA A 56 -0.24 -13.92 21.13
N SER A 57 0.26 -12.79 21.62
CA SER A 57 -0.39 -12.08 22.71
C SER A 57 -1.59 -11.32 22.12
N THR A 58 -2.79 -11.63 22.58
CA THR A 58 -3.93 -10.76 22.34
C THR A 58 -3.75 -9.50 23.18
N THR A 59 -3.39 -8.40 22.56
CA THR A 59 -3.63 -7.10 23.16
C THR A 59 -5.13 -7.01 23.41
N THR A 60 -5.54 -6.42 24.55
CA THR A 60 -6.96 -6.24 24.92
C THR A 60 -7.78 -5.92 23.68
N PRO A 61 -8.95 -6.57 23.49
CA PRO A 61 -9.74 -6.39 22.30
C PRO A 61 -9.93 -4.90 22.04
N PRO A 62 -9.68 -4.43 20.83
CA PRO A 62 -9.79 -3.02 20.51
C PRO A 62 -11.17 -2.55 20.94
N SER A 63 -11.22 -1.44 21.67
CA SER A 63 -12.49 -0.80 21.99
C SER A 63 -13.20 -0.54 20.67
N ARG A 64 -14.27 -1.30 20.39
CA ARG A 64 -15.08 -1.12 19.18
C ARG A 64 -15.89 0.18 19.21
N SER A 65 -15.65 1.00 20.20
CA SER A 65 -16.30 2.28 20.35
C SER A 65 -15.71 3.25 19.31
N PRO A 66 -16.56 3.93 18.55
CA PRO A 66 -16.10 5.09 17.79
C PRO A 66 -15.42 6.07 18.74
N PRO A 67 -14.47 6.90 18.25
CA PRO A 67 -13.88 7.94 19.06
C PRO A 67 -15.01 8.74 19.74
N PRO A 68 -14.80 9.22 21.01
CA PRO A 68 -15.82 9.94 21.73
C PRO A 68 -16.39 11.04 20.84
N SER A 69 -17.69 11.26 20.94
CA SER A 69 -18.46 12.20 20.13
C SER A 69 -17.82 13.60 20.16
N SER A 70 -16.85 13.79 19.29
CA SER A 70 -16.33 15.11 18.96
C SER A 70 -17.43 15.85 18.18
N PRO A 71 -17.60 17.16 18.35
CA PRO A 71 -18.57 17.94 17.58
C PRO A 71 -18.34 17.87 16.06
N SER A 72 -17.17 17.41 15.63
CA SER A 72 -16.85 17.17 14.23
C SER A 72 -16.38 15.71 14.01
N ARG A 73 -16.82 15.10 12.90
CA ARG A 73 -16.45 13.73 12.52
C ARG A 73 -14.94 13.58 12.33
N PRO A 74 -14.31 12.51 12.84
CA PRO A 74 -12.90 12.28 12.62
C PRO A 74 -12.60 11.98 11.16
N VAL A 75 -11.52 12.54 10.62
CA VAL A 75 -11.09 12.37 9.22
C VAL A 75 -10.17 11.16 9.10
N CYS A 76 -10.53 10.26 8.19
CA CYS A 76 -9.70 9.11 7.79
C CYS A 76 -9.28 9.23 6.33
N ILE A 77 -7.99 9.12 6.03
CA ILE A 77 -7.45 9.05 4.67
C ILE A 77 -7.07 7.62 4.36
N ILE A 78 -7.55 7.09 3.21
CA ILE A 78 -7.25 5.72 2.76
C ILE A 78 -6.65 5.76 1.37
N THR A 79 -5.42 5.28 1.23
CA THR A 79 -4.78 5.13 -0.08
C THR A 79 -5.15 3.79 -0.74
N GLY A 80 -5.30 3.81 -2.07
CA GLY A 80 -5.77 2.62 -2.81
C GLY A 80 -7.22 2.25 -2.50
N ALA A 81 -8.07 3.25 -2.27
CA ALA A 81 -9.44 3.10 -1.80
C ALA A 81 -10.45 2.62 -2.85
N THR A 82 -10.01 2.30 -4.07
CA THR A 82 -10.90 1.95 -5.20
C THR A 82 -11.15 0.46 -5.39
N SER A 83 -10.50 -0.40 -4.62
CA SER A 83 -10.67 -1.87 -4.72
C SER A 83 -10.14 -2.60 -3.49
N GLY A 84 -10.49 -3.88 -3.37
CA GLY A 84 -9.95 -4.79 -2.36
C GLY A 84 -10.07 -4.25 -0.93
N LEU A 85 -8.99 -4.37 -0.17
CA LEU A 85 -8.94 -3.94 1.24
C LEU A 85 -9.24 -2.46 1.44
N GLY A 86 -8.73 -1.58 0.55
CA GLY A 86 -8.96 -0.14 0.69
C GLY A 86 -10.42 0.26 0.53
N ALA A 87 -11.12 -0.32 -0.45
CA ALA A 87 -12.56 -0.09 -0.63
C ALA A 87 -13.38 -0.67 0.53
N ALA A 88 -13.06 -1.89 0.98
CA ALA A 88 -13.72 -2.52 2.12
C ALA A 88 -13.50 -1.72 3.42
N ALA A 89 -12.27 -1.21 3.65
CA ALA A 89 -11.97 -0.34 4.79
C ALA A 89 -12.74 0.99 4.72
N ALA A 90 -12.87 1.60 3.53
CA ALA A 90 -13.64 2.82 3.33
C ALA A 90 -15.13 2.60 3.69
N HIS A 91 -15.71 1.50 3.24
CA HIS A 91 -17.07 1.10 3.64
C HIS A 91 -17.19 0.96 5.16
N ALA A 92 -16.28 0.21 5.78
CA ALA A 92 -16.36 -0.09 7.21
C ALA A 92 -16.16 1.13 8.11
N LEU A 93 -15.26 2.06 7.73
CA LEU A 93 -14.97 3.26 8.51
C LEU A 93 -16.04 4.34 8.32
N SER A 94 -16.61 4.49 7.10
CA SER A 94 -17.74 5.39 6.89
C SER A 94 -18.97 4.98 7.72
N ALA A 95 -19.24 3.68 7.85
CA ALA A 95 -20.29 3.15 8.70
C ALA A 95 -20.04 3.38 10.20
N ARG A 96 -18.79 3.65 10.58
CA ARG A 96 -18.39 3.96 11.98
C ARG A 96 -18.25 5.47 12.24
N GLY A 97 -18.79 6.30 11.35
CA GLY A 97 -18.89 7.74 11.56
C GLY A 97 -17.64 8.56 11.16
N PHE A 98 -16.65 7.96 10.50
CA PHE A 98 -15.56 8.73 9.93
C PHE A 98 -15.99 9.52 8.70
N PHE A 99 -15.42 10.72 8.54
CA PHE A 99 -15.31 11.35 7.23
C PHE A 99 -14.19 10.65 6.47
N VAL A 100 -14.52 9.96 5.38
CA VAL A 100 -13.54 9.13 4.64
C VAL A 100 -13.06 9.85 3.40
N VAL A 101 -11.76 10.11 3.35
CA VAL A 101 -11.04 10.63 2.19
C VAL A 101 -10.47 9.46 1.41
N LEU A 102 -11.04 9.24 0.22
CA LEU A 102 -10.62 8.19 -0.71
C LEU A 102 -9.52 8.71 -1.62
N VAL A 103 -8.38 8.02 -1.65
CA VAL A 103 -7.24 8.36 -2.51
C VAL A 103 -6.96 7.23 -3.49
N GLY A 104 -6.89 7.55 -4.79
CA GLY A 104 -6.66 6.58 -5.86
C GLY A 104 -6.32 7.24 -7.20
N ARG A 105 -5.91 6.46 -8.20
CA ARG A 105 -5.43 6.95 -9.51
C ARG A 105 -6.51 7.18 -10.56
N SER A 106 -7.76 6.88 -10.26
CA SER A 106 -8.85 6.93 -11.26
C SER A 106 -10.08 7.57 -10.64
N SER A 107 -10.42 8.78 -11.09
CA SER A 107 -11.64 9.49 -10.69
C SER A 107 -12.87 8.61 -10.86
N ARG A 108 -13.00 7.95 -12.00
CA ARG A 108 -14.15 7.07 -12.29
C ARG A 108 -14.31 5.96 -11.25
N LEU A 109 -13.22 5.31 -10.83
CA LEU A 109 -13.28 4.26 -9.82
C LEU A 109 -13.53 4.82 -8.41
N LEU A 110 -12.99 6.00 -8.11
CA LEU A 110 -13.26 6.71 -6.86
C LEU A 110 -14.75 7.08 -6.75
N GLU A 111 -15.33 7.67 -7.79
CA GLU A 111 -16.77 8.01 -7.86
C GLU A 111 -17.64 6.75 -7.72
N LYS A 112 -17.29 5.66 -8.42
CA LYS A 112 -17.99 4.39 -8.30
C LYS A 112 -17.97 3.90 -6.84
N THR A 113 -16.81 3.91 -6.18
CA THR A 113 -16.69 3.48 -4.78
C THR A 113 -17.50 4.39 -3.85
N MET A 114 -17.48 5.71 -4.07
CA MET A 114 -18.32 6.65 -3.30
C MET A 114 -19.80 6.35 -3.45
N MET A 115 -20.28 6.11 -4.68
CA MET A 115 -21.67 5.74 -4.93
C MET A 115 -22.07 4.44 -4.24
N GLU A 116 -21.19 3.43 -4.28
CA GLU A 116 -21.40 2.14 -3.61
C GLU A 116 -21.49 2.29 -2.09
N ILE A 117 -20.63 3.14 -1.48
CA ILE A 117 -20.69 3.47 -0.05
C ILE A 117 -21.99 4.19 0.27
N LYS A 118 -22.33 5.27 -0.48
CA LYS A 118 -23.54 6.06 -0.27
C LYS A 118 -24.82 5.22 -0.39
N ARG A 119 -24.86 4.25 -1.32
CA ARG A 119 -25.99 3.34 -1.48
C ARG A 119 -26.25 2.49 -0.23
N LYS A 120 -25.18 2.11 0.50
CA LYS A 120 -25.28 1.31 1.73
C LYS A 120 -25.42 2.17 2.98
N ASN A 121 -24.93 3.39 2.96
CA ASN A 121 -24.91 4.34 4.06
C ASN A 121 -25.10 5.77 3.49
N GLU A 122 -26.32 6.25 3.39
CA GLU A 122 -26.64 7.58 2.86
C GLU A 122 -25.98 8.72 3.66
N SER A 123 -25.83 8.51 4.97
CA SER A 123 -25.20 9.48 5.89
C SER A 123 -23.67 9.48 5.84
N ALA A 124 -23.05 8.65 4.99
CA ALA A 124 -21.59 8.61 4.88
C ALA A 124 -21.06 9.97 4.35
N GLU A 125 -20.06 10.51 5.02
CA GLU A 125 -19.34 11.70 4.57
C GLU A 125 -18.07 11.27 3.84
N LEU A 126 -17.94 11.66 2.59
CA LEU A 126 -16.90 11.17 1.68
C LEU A 126 -16.30 12.30 0.86
N LYS A 127 -14.99 12.25 0.65
CA LYS A 127 -14.26 13.07 -0.32
C LYS A 127 -13.32 12.17 -1.12
N ALA A 128 -13.20 12.41 -2.41
CA ALA A 128 -12.23 11.70 -3.24
C ALA A 128 -11.17 12.66 -3.76
N PHE A 129 -9.94 12.16 -3.87
CA PHE A 129 -8.83 12.81 -4.54
C PHE A 129 -8.17 11.84 -5.52
N GLU A 130 -8.03 12.27 -6.76
CA GLU A 130 -7.24 11.56 -7.75
C GLU A 130 -5.77 11.84 -7.52
N VAL A 131 -5.00 10.78 -7.20
CA VAL A 131 -3.58 10.88 -6.85
C VAL A 131 -2.83 9.70 -7.44
N ASP A 132 -1.78 9.98 -8.21
CA ASP A 132 -0.78 8.99 -8.56
C ASP A 132 0.28 8.91 -7.45
N LEU A 133 0.21 7.88 -6.64
CA LEU A 133 1.12 7.67 -5.53
C LEU A 133 2.55 7.30 -5.97
N SER A 134 2.77 6.97 -7.24
CA SER A 134 4.11 6.80 -7.78
C SER A 134 4.79 8.12 -8.18
N SER A 135 4.04 9.25 -8.13
CA SER A 135 4.51 10.59 -8.46
C SER A 135 4.57 11.48 -7.21
N PHE A 136 5.78 11.94 -6.86
CA PHE A 136 5.96 12.87 -5.75
C PHE A 136 5.20 14.19 -5.95
N GLN A 137 5.19 14.69 -7.20
CA GLN A 137 4.44 15.88 -7.56
C GLN A 137 2.94 15.73 -7.28
N SER A 138 2.36 14.59 -7.66
CA SER A 138 0.95 14.30 -7.40
C SER A 138 0.65 14.22 -5.90
N ILE A 139 1.57 13.68 -5.10
CA ILE A 139 1.46 13.63 -3.63
C ILE A 139 1.51 15.05 -3.02
N LEU A 140 2.39 15.93 -3.52
CA LEU A 140 2.45 17.32 -3.05
C LEU A 140 1.18 18.10 -3.40
N GLN A 141 0.67 17.93 -4.61
CA GLN A 141 -0.60 18.54 -5.05
C GLN A 141 -1.76 18.05 -4.19
N PHE A 142 -1.80 16.75 -3.89
CA PHE A 142 -2.79 16.18 -2.97
C PHE A 142 -2.74 16.85 -1.60
N LYS A 143 -1.54 16.99 -1.00
CA LYS A 143 -1.39 17.68 0.30
C LYS A 143 -1.98 19.08 0.26
N ALA A 144 -1.67 19.87 -0.77
CA ALA A 144 -2.18 21.23 -0.93
C ALA A 144 -3.71 21.26 -1.09
N SER A 145 -4.25 20.41 -1.97
CA SER A 145 -5.70 20.30 -2.20
C SER A 145 -6.46 19.81 -0.96
N LEU A 146 -5.85 18.89 -0.18
CA LEU A 146 -6.43 18.41 1.07
C LEU A 146 -6.49 19.53 2.12
N GLN A 147 -5.42 20.33 2.27
CA GLN A 147 -5.40 21.46 3.20
C GLN A 147 -6.43 22.53 2.83
N GLN A 148 -6.52 22.87 1.54
CA GLN A 148 -7.52 23.79 1.03
C GLN A 148 -8.93 23.30 1.30
N TRP A 149 -9.21 22.03 0.97
CA TRP A 149 -10.52 21.44 1.21
C TRP A 149 -10.89 21.41 2.71
N LEU A 150 -9.96 21.07 3.61
CA LEU A 150 -10.20 21.11 5.06
C LEU A 150 -10.57 22.54 5.53
N SER A 151 -9.88 23.55 4.98
CA SER A 151 -10.15 24.94 5.27
C SER A 151 -11.53 25.38 4.75
N ASP A 152 -11.84 25.09 3.49
CA ASP A 152 -13.09 25.50 2.83
C ASP A 152 -14.33 24.83 3.41
N SER A 153 -14.17 23.59 3.91
CA SER A 153 -15.25 22.81 4.50
C SER A 153 -15.60 23.20 5.92
N GLN A 154 -14.94 24.21 6.48
CA GLN A 154 -15.08 24.60 7.89
C GLN A 154 -14.88 23.43 8.87
N MET A 155 -14.18 22.40 8.44
CA MET A 155 -13.81 21.28 9.27
C MET A 155 -12.56 21.61 10.09
N HIS A 156 -12.32 20.81 11.13
CA HIS A 156 -11.05 20.93 11.86
C HIS A 156 -9.87 20.63 10.94
N SER A 157 -8.83 21.46 10.97
CA SER A 157 -7.61 21.32 10.17
C SER A 157 -6.70 20.18 10.70
N SER A 158 -7.26 18.99 10.87
CA SER A 158 -6.53 17.83 11.39
C SER A 158 -7.02 16.50 10.80
N ILE A 159 -6.19 15.46 10.91
CA ILE A 159 -6.47 14.10 10.45
C ILE A 159 -6.33 13.18 11.68
N GLN A 160 -7.24 12.23 11.83
CA GLN A 160 -7.21 11.27 12.94
C GLN A 160 -6.68 9.90 12.51
N LEU A 161 -6.83 9.55 11.23
CA LEU A 161 -6.40 8.24 10.73
C LEU A 161 -5.83 8.35 9.31
N LEU A 162 -4.60 7.87 9.12
CA LEU A 162 -3.99 7.68 7.80
C LEU A 162 -3.75 6.19 7.57
N ILE A 163 -4.38 5.63 6.54
CA ILE A 163 -4.20 4.22 6.14
C ILE A 163 -3.40 4.17 4.83
N ASN A 164 -2.12 3.84 4.93
CA ASN A 164 -1.25 3.56 3.80
C ASN A 164 -1.48 2.12 3.34
N ASN A 165 -2.51 1.94 2.50
CA ASN A 165 -2.93 0.62 2.00
C ASN A 165 -2.54 0.40 0.54
N ALA A 166 -2.32 1.44 -0.26
CA ALA A 166 -2.00 1.29 -1.67
C ALA A 166 -0.78 0.39 -1.89
N GLY A 167 -0.91 -0.53 -2.85
CA GLY A 167 0.17 -1.43 -3.23
C GLY A 167 -0.09 -2.09 -4.57
N ILE A 168 1.00 -2.44 -5.24
CA ILE A 168 1.02 -3.19 -6.50
C ILE A 168 2.03 -4.32 -6.43
N LEU A 169 1.79 -5.38 -7.20
CA LEU A 169 2.76 -6.38 -7.57
C LEU A 169 2.96 -6.29 -9.09
N ALA A 170 3.98 -5.54 -9.51
CA ALA A 170 4.32 -5.37 -10.92
C ALA A 170 5.25 -6.51 -11.35
N THR A 171 4.90 -7.21 -12.42
CA THR A 171 5.69 -8.34 -12.94
C THR A 171 6.74 -7.91 -13.98
N SER A 172 6.74 -6.64 -14.37
CA SER A 172 7.68 -6.03 -15.29
C SER A 172 8.30 -4.75 -14.72
N SER A 173 9.53 -4.46 -15.13
CA SER A 173 10.25 -3.25 -14.74
C SER A 173 9.60 -2.02 -15.35
N ARG A 174 9.21 -1.07 -14.50
CA ARG A 174 8.66 0.24 -14.88
C ARG A 174 9.20 1.31 -13.95
N PHE A 175 9.55 2.45 -14.52
CA PHE A 175 10.10 3.57 -13.78
C PHE A 175 9.18 4.79 -13.85
N THR A 176 9.14 5.53 -12.75
CA THR A 176 8.46 6.82 -12.66
C THR A 176 9.26 7.91 -13.40
N SER A 177 8.67 9.09 -13.58
CA SER A 177 9.36 10.26 -14.16
C SER A 177 10.58 10.68 -13.34
N GLN A 178 10.61 10.39 -12.03
CA GLN A 178 11.77 10.63 -11.17
C GLN A 178 12.82 9.50 -11.24
N GLY A 179 12.60 8.49 -12.07
CA GLY A 179 13.49 7.34 -12.20
C GLY A 179 13.43 6.35 -11.03
N TYR A 180 12.35 6.35 -10.25
CA TYR A 180 12.12 5.36 -9.21
C TYR A 180 11.40 4.13 -9.79
N ASP A 181 11.73 2.93 -9.28
CA ASP A 181 10.93 1.74 -9.58
C ASP A 181 9.49 1.96 -9.15
N GLN A 182 8.52 1.64 -10.02
CA GLN A 182 7.10 1.94 -9.78
C GLN A 182 6.55 1.21 -8.56
N MET A 183 7.02 -0.02 -8.28
CA MET A 183 6.59 -0.81 -7.13
C MET A 183 7.16 -0.23 -5.83
N MET A 184 8.45 0.14 -5.81
CA MET A 184 9.08 0.80 -4.67
C MET A 184 8.43 2.17 -4.40
N ALA A 185 8.17 2.95 -5.45
CA ALA A 185 7.52 4.25 -5.34
C ALA A 185 6.10 4.12 -4.75
N THR A 186 5.30 3.18 -5.27
CA THR A 186 3.89 3.02 -4.86
C THR A 186 3.76 2.35 -3.49
N ASN A 187 4.54 1.27 -3.21
CA ASN A 187 4.33 0.46 -2.01
C ASN A 187 5.02 1.04 -0.77
N TYR A 188 6.13 1.76 -0.96
CA TYR A 188 6.96 2.22 0.14
C TYR A 188 7.15 3.75 0.16
N LEU A 189 7.76 4.34 -0.88
CA LEU A 189 8.10 5.76 -0.86
C LEU A 189 6.87 6.66 -0.72
N SER A 190 5.74 6.27 -1.33
CA SER A 190 4.48 7.01 -1.18
C SER A 190 4.02 7.07 0.28
N ALA A 191 4.10 5.95 1.01
CA ALA A 191 3.71 5.88 2.41
C ALA A 191 4.65 6.73 3.29
N PHE A 192 5.96 6.70 3.01
CA PHE A 192 6.95 7.54 3.69
C PHE A 192 6.67 9.04 3.42
N PHE A 193 6.47 9.42 2.16
CA PHE A 193 6.25 10.83 1.77
C PHE A 193 4.93 11.37 2.32
N LEU A 194 3.84 10.60 2.19
CA LEU A 194 2.54 10.98 2.75
C LEU A 194 2.61 11.14 4.26
N SER A 195 3.21 10.18 4.96
CA SER A 195 3.33 10.25 6.41
C SER A 195 4.11 11.50 6.84
N LYS A 196 5.25 11.82 6.19
CA LYS A 196 6.01 13.05 6.49
C LYS A 196 5.21 14.32 6.20
N LEU A 197 4.54 14.39 5.05
CA LEU A 197 3.79 15.58 4.62
C LEU A 197 2.52 15.82 5.44
N LEU A 198 1.86 14.76 5.89
CA LEU A 198 0.61 14.84 6.64
C LEU A 198 0.81 14.78 8.17
N LEU A 199 2.03 14.52 8.64
CA LEU A 199 2.35 14.48 10.08
C LEU A 199 1.91 15.76 10.84
N PRO A 200 2.10 16.99 10.31
CA PRO A 200 1.60 18.19 10.98
C PRO A 200 0.08 18.16 11.19
N LEU A 201 -0.70 17.66 10.22
CA LEU A 201 -2.17 17.55 10.33
C LEU A 201 -2.59 16.45 11.32
N LEU A 202 -1.84 15.35 11.39
CA LEU A 202 -2.04 14.30 12.39
C LEU A 202 -1.73 14.81 13.81
N ARG A 203 -0.64 15.56 13.99
CA ARG A 203 -0.24 16.15 15.28
C ARG A 203 -1.17 17.28 15.73
N ASN A 204 -1.85 17.95 14.81
CA ASN A 204 -2.81 19.00 15.12
C ASN A 204 -4.18 18.46 15.59
N SER A 205 -4.32 17.15 15.68
CA SER A 205 -5.56 16.52 16.16
C SER A 205 -5.74 16.73 17.66
N LEU A 206 -6.98 17.06 18.07
CA LEU A 206 -7.36 17.18 19.48
C LEU A 206 -7.59 15.82 20.15
N ILE A 207 -7.72 14.76 19.36
CA ILE A 207 -7.83 13.38 19.83
C ILE A 207 -6.63 12.59 19.30
N PRO A 208 -6.28 11.44 19.92
CA PRO A 208 -5.18 10.61 19.44
C PRO A 208 -5.34 10.26 17.96
N SER A 209 -4.29 10.44 17.18
CA SER A 209 -4.26 10.14 15.75
C SER A 209 -3.37 8.95 15.46
N ARG A 210 -3.54 8.35 14.29
CA ARG A 210 -2.87 7.09 13.94
C ARG A 210 -2.48 6.99 12.48
N ILE A 211 -1.33 6.34 12.25
CA ILE A 211 -0.88 5.87 10.95
C ILE A 211 -0.93 4.35 10.95
N VAL A 212 -1.65 3.77 9.97
CA VAL A 212 -1.72 2.33 9.75
C VAL A 212 -1.03 2.02 8.42
N ASN A 213 0.03 1.22 8.46
CA ASN A 213 0.79 0.81 7.28
C ASN A 213 0.47 -0.64 6.94
N VAL A 214 -0.12 -0.88 5.76
CA VAL A 214 -0.50 -2.23 5.31
C VAL A 214 0.70 -2.91 4.65
N THR A 215 1.37 -3.76 5.41
CA THR A 215 2.50 -4.58 4.95
C THR A 215 2.05 -5.96 4.45
N SER A 216 2.91 -6.97 4.48
CA SER A 216 2.63 -8.35 4.07
C SER A 216 3.61 -9.31 4.73
N PHE A 217 3.18 -10.55 4.99
CA PHE A 217 4.03 -11.65 5.47
C PHE A 217 5.26 -11.90 4.58
N THR A 218 5.23 -11.43 3.34
CA THR A 218 6.34 -11.56 2.39
C THR A 218 7.61 -10.84 2.83
N HIS A 219 7.54 -9.89 3.79
CA HIS A 219 8.72 -9.28 4.42
C HIS A 219 9.65 -10.32 5.06
N ARG A 220 9.12 -11.49 5.46
CA ARG A 220 9.89 -12.59 6.04
C ARG A 220 10.77 -13.33 5.02
N SER A 221 10.49 -13.15 3.73
CA SER A 221 11.30 -13.75 2.65
C SER A 221 12.65 -13.06 2.45
N VAL A 222 12.83 -11.89 3.04
CA VAL A 222 14.10 -11.15 2.97
C VAL A 222 15.03 -11.63 4.08
N SER A 223 16.19 -12.18 3.69
CA SER A 223 17.21 -12.67 4.63
C SER A 223 18.38 -11.72 4.80
N ASN A 224 18.66 -10.90 3.80
CA ASN A 224 19.73 -9.89 3.81
C ASN A 224 19.36 -8.75 2.87
N ILE A 225 19.71 -7.53 3.24
CA ILE A 225 19.53 -6.34 2.43
C ILE A 225 20.55 -5.27 2.82
N GLN A 226 21.08 -4.58 1.81
CA GLN A 226 21.84 -3.35 2.01
C GLN A 226 20.95 -2.16 1.65
N VAL A 227 20.82 -1.24 2.57
CA VAL A 227 20.03 -0.03 2.38
C VAL A 227 20.93 1.07 1.80
N ALA A 228 20.65 1.41 0.55
CA ALA A 228 21.26 2.53 -0.15
C ALA A 228 20.17 3.27 -0.93
N LYS A 229 20.39 4.52 -1.35
CA LYS A 229 19.42 5.29 -2.15
C LYS A 229 18.95 4.52 -3.40
N ASP A 230 19.87 3.83 -4.09
CA ASP A 230 19.56 3.02 -5.27
C ASP A 230 18.65 1.82 -4.95
N THR A 231 18.81 1.20 -3.78
CA THR A 231 17.93 0.11 -3.32
C THR A 231 16.57 0.65 -2.92
N VAL A 232 16.53 1.76 -2.19
CA VAL A 232 15.29 2.39 -1.71
C VAL A 232 14.46 2.97 -2.86
N SER A 233 15.12 3.56 -3.86
CA SER A 233 14.45 4.04 -5.08
C SER A 233 14.15 2.93 -6.09
N GLY A 234 14.74 1.75 -5.91
CA GLY A 234 14.63 0.63 -6.84
C GLY A 234 15.47 0.76 -8.11
N LYS A 235 16.31 1.81 -8.23
CA LYS A 235 17.20 2.03 -9.40
C LYS A 235 18.17 0.87 -9.63
N CYS A 236 18.63 0.20 -8.58
CA CYS A 236 19.51 -0.96 -8.68
C CYS A 236 18.90 -2.10 -9.51
N PHE A 237 17.56 -2.25 -9.54
CA PHE A 237 16.88 -3.32 -10.28
C PHE A 237 16.84 -3.08 -11.79
N SER A 238 17.03 -1.83 -12.26
CA SER A 238 17.07 -1.50 -13.69
C SER A 238 18.25 -2.14 -14.44
N ARG A 239 19.31 -2.47 -13.70
CA ARG A 239 20.56 -3.05 -14.26
C ARG A 239 20.49 -4.57 -14.42
N LEU A 240 19.40 -5.21 -13.93
CA LEU A 240 19.26 -6.67 -13.97
C LEU A 240 18.66 -7.13 -15.29
N LYS A 241 19.17 -8.24 -15.85
CA LYS A 241 18.67 -8.83 -17.09
C LYS A 241 17.19 -9.26 -17.00
N ARG A 242 16.74 -9.64 -15.81
CA ARG A 242 15.34 -9.97 -15.52
C ARG A 242 14.90 -9.19 -14.29
N TYR A 243 13.71 -8.63 -14.35
CA TYR A 243 13.13 -7.89 -13.23
C TYR A 243 12.76 -8.84 -12.09
N PRO A 244 13.36 -8.68 -10.89
CA PRO A 244 13.13 -9.59 -9.77
C PRO A 244 11.88 -9.16 -8.98
N TYR A 245 10.72 -9.25 -9.62
CA TYR A 245 9.44 -8.69 -9.12
C TYR A 245 9.08 -9.14 -7.71
N ALA A 246 9.32 -10.41 -7.35
CA ALA A 246 9.04 -10.90 -6.02
C ALA A 246 9.98 -10.29 -4.97
N HIS A 247 11.29 -10.15 -5.28
CA HIS A 247 12.23 -9.47 -4.38
C HIS A 247 11.88 -8.00 -4.17
N VAL A 248 11.53 -7.29 -5.23
CA VAL A 248 11.16 -5.86 -5.14
C VAL A 248 9.92 -5.70 -4.27
N TYR A 249 8.92 -6.59 -4.44
CA TYR A 249 7.74 -6.60 -3.58
C TYR A 249 8.09 -6.89 -2.12
N GLU A 250 8.88 -7.94 -1.86
CA GLU A 250 9.36 -8.33 -0.53
C GLU A 250 10.11 -7.18 0.16
N TYR A 251 11.01 -6.52 -0.56
CA TYR A 251 11.75 -5.35 -0.08
C TYR A 251 10.83 -4.18 0.24
N SER A 252 9.87 -3.87 -0.65
CA SER A 252 8.92 -2.79 -0.40
C SER A 252 8.11 -3.01 0.87
N LYS A 253 7.75 -4.28 1.18
CA LYS A 253 6.98 -4.63 2.39
C LYS A 253 7.85 -4.68 3.66
N LEU A 254 9.11 -5.10 3.54
CA LEU A 254 10.07 -4.98 4.64
C LEU A 254 10.38 -3.51 4.95
N PHE A 255 10.61 -2.68 3.93
CA PHE A 255 10.88 -1.25 4.13
C PHE A 255 9.70 -0.54 4.80
N LEU A 256 8.47 -0.88 4.42
CA LEU A 256 7.30 -0.32 5.05
C LEU A 256 7.21 -0.69 6.55
N LEU A 257 7.66 -1.89 6.91
CA LEU A 257 7.69 -2.35 8.30
C LEU A 257 8.83 -1.69 9.10
N LEU A 258 10.06 -1.64 8.55
CA LEU A 258 11.19 -0.92 9.13
C LEU A 258 10.85 0.57 9.35
N PHE A 259 10.22 1.18 8.35
CA PHE A 259 9.73 2.56 8.44
C PHE A 259 8.70 2.73 9.57
N SER A 260 7.79 1.79 9.73
CA SER A 260 6.77 1.87 10.79
C SER A 260 7.41 1.88 12.18
N TYR A 261 8.42 1.03 12.40
CA TYR A 261 9.15 0.99 13.67
C TYR A 261 10.03 2.21 13.88
N GLU A 262 10.69 2.70 12.82
CA GLU A 262 11.51 3.90 12.92
C GLU A 262 10.65 5.14 13.13
N LEU A 263 9.53 5.28 12.44
CA LEU A 263 8.61 6.41 12.64
C LEU A 263 8.06 6.41 14.07
N HIS A 264 7.74 5.25 14.64
CA HIS A 264 7.36 5.15 16.04
C HIS A 264 8.47 5.68 16.96
N ARG A 265 9.76 5.30 16.74
CA ARG A 265 10.89 5.82 17.51
C ARG A 265 11.07 7.32 17.37
N GLN A 266 10.98 7.84 16.14
CA GLN A 266 11.11 9.27 15.85
C GLN A 266 10.00 10.07 16.52
N LEU A 267 8.77 9.56 16.54
CA LEU A 267 7.65 10.20 17.22
C LEU A 267 7.83 10.20 18.75
N GLY A 268 8.42 9.16 19.33
CA GLY A 268 8.74 9.08 20.75
C GLY A 268 9.84 10.07 21.20
N LEU A 269 10.69 10.52 20.28
CA LEU A 269 11.70 11.57 20.54
C LEU A 269 11.13 12.99 20.42
N MET A 270 9.95 13.12 19.83
CA MET A 270 9.24 14.40 19.72
C MET A 270 8.36 14.64 20.96
N ASP A 271 7.67 15.78 20.99
CA ASP A 271 6.77 16.15 22.10
C ASP A 271 5.73 15.06 22.39
N ILE A 272 5.79 14.49 23.60
CA ILE A 272 4.93 13.39 24.09
C ILE A 272 3.46 13.82 24.22
N SER A 273 3.17 15.12 24.28
CA SER A 273 1.81 15.65 24.50
C SER A 273 0.85 15.43 23.31
N ARG A 274 1.37 15.10 22.12
CA ARG A 274 0.59 14.92 20.88
C ARG A 274 0.77 13.51 20.34
N HIS A 275 -0.14 12.63 20.75
CA HIS A 275 -0.07 11.20 20.44
C HIS A 275 -0.42 10.89 18.99
N VAL A 276 0.60 10.67 18.16
CA VAL A 276 0.47 9.99 16.88
C VAL A 276 1.01 8.58 17.04
N SER A 277 0.17 7.57 16.93
CA SER A 277 0.58 6.17 17.00
C SER A 277 0.80 5.58 15.61
N VAL A 278 1.68 4.57 15.49
CA VAL A 278 2.00 3.89 14.24
C VAL A 278 1.85 2.39 14.42
N ILE A 279 1.04 1.76 13.58
CA ILE A 279 0.83 0.31 13.60
C ILE A 279 1.03 -0.24 12.18
N ALA A 280 1.85 -1.28 12.06
CA ALA A 280 1.95 -2.07 10.84
C ALA A 280 0.94 -3.21 10.89
N VAL A 281 0.24 -3.46 9.78
CA VAL A 281 -0.75 -4.53 9.70
C VAL A 281 -0.50 -5.43 8.49
N ASP A 282 -0.76 -6.71 8.69
CA ASP A 282 -0.76 -7.71 7.63
C ASP A 282 -2.13 -8.42 7.63
N PRO A 283 -2.89 -8.27 6.57
CA PRO A 283 -4.20 -8.90 6.46
C PRO A 283 -4.14 -10.40 6.17
N GLY A 284 -2.94 -10.98 5.96
CA GLY A 284 -2.77 -12.32 5.44
C GLY A 284 -3.04 -12.39 3.94
N VAL A 285 -3.57 -13.52 3.46
CA VAL A 285 -3.92 -13.71 2.05
C VAL A 285 -5.36 -13.30 1.81
N VAL A 286 -5.55 -12.23 1.04
CA VAL A 286 -6.87 -11.66 0.76
C VAL A 286 -7.11 -11.63 -0.75
N GLU A 287 -8.32 -12.00 -1.17
CA GLU A 287 -8.77 -11.94 -2.56
C GLU A 287 -8.86 -10.49 -3.03
N THR A 288 -7.82 -10.02 -3.69
CA THR A 288 -7.71 -8.64 -4.18
C THR A 288 -7.10 -8.60 -5.57
N ASN A 289 -7.12 -7.43 -6.20
CA ASN A 289 -6.51 -7.21 -7.51
C ASN A 289 -4.97 -7.13 -7.47
N ILE A 290 -4.31 -7.57 -6.41
CA ILE A 290 -2.84 -7.51 -6.28
C ILE A 290 -2.15 -8.38 -7.34
N LEU A 291 -2.75 -9.52 -7.70
CA LEU A 291 -2.26 -10.48 -8.69
C LEU A 291 -2.71 -10.18 -10.13
N ARG A 292 -3.24 -8.97 -10.42
CA ARG A 292 -3.78 -8.62 -11.75
C ARG A 292 -2.77 -8.68 -12.89
N GLU A 293 -1.46 -8.61 -12.60
CA GLU A 293 -0.38 -8.70 -13.59
C GLU A 293 0.20 -10.12 -13.71
N VAL A 294 -0.20 -11.03 -12.83
CA VAL A 294 0.12 -12.46 -12.95
C VAL A 294 -0.81 -13.08 -14.00
N PRO A 295 -0.30 -13.97 -14.88
CA PRO A 295 -1.14 -14.62 -15.89
C PRO A 295 -2.43 -15.16 -15.30
N PRO A 296 -3.61 -14.92 -15.91
CA PRO A 296 -4.92 -15.22 -15.32
C PRO A 296 -5.13 -16.68 -14.95
N CYS A 297 -4.56 -17.63 -15.72
CA CYS A 297 -4.63 -19.05 -15.41
C CYS A 297 -3.88 -19.38 -14.10
N LEU A 298 -2.73 -18.77 -13.87
CA LEU A 298 -1.91 -18.99 -12.67
C LEU A 298 -2.50 -18.31 -11.43
N SER A 299 -2.96 -17.07 -11.56
CA SER A 299 -3.62 -16.37 -10.45
C SER A 299 -4.92 -17.06 -10.06
N SER A 300 -5.71 -17.56 -11.01
CA SER A 300 -6.92 -18.35 -10.75
C SER A 300 -6.61 -19.68 -10.06
N LEU A 301 -5.58 -20.40 -10.50
CA LEU A 301 -5.13 -21.63 -9.86
C LEU A 301 -4.65 -21.38 -8.44
N ALA A 302 -3.80 -20.36 -8.24
CA ALA A 302 -3.32 -19.97 -6.92
C ALA A 302 -4.49 -19.64 -5.97
N ASN A 303 -5.45 -18.84 -6.42
CA ASN A 303 -6.64 -18.51 -5.63
C ASN A 303 -7.47 -19.75 -5.28
N LYS A 304 -7.64 -20.70 -6.20
CA LYS A 304 -8.35 -21.96 -5.92
C LYS A 304 -7.62 -22.79 -4.86
N VAL A 305 -6.31 -22.95 -4.98
CA VAL A 305 -5.50 -23.69 -4.01
C VAL A 305 -5.55 -23.03 -2.64
N LEU A 306 -5.34 -21.70 -2.55
CA LEU A 306 -5.36 -20.95 -1.30
C LEU A 306 -6.76 -20.99 -0.64
N ARG A 307 -7.83 -20.98 -1.45
CA ARG A 307 -9.22 -21.13 -0.95
C ARG A 307 -9.47 -22.54 -0.40
N SER A 308 -9.00 -23.60 -1.09
CA SER A 308 -9.12 -24.98 -0.64
C SER A 308 -8.35 -25.24 0.66
N LEU A 309 -7.27 -24.52 0.90
CA LEU A 309 -6.47 -24.57 2.12
C LEU A 309 -6.97 -23.60 3.22
N TRP A 310 -8.06 -22.90 3.01
CA TRP A 310 -8.67 -21.94 3.95
C TRP A 310 -7.78 -20.73 4.28
N PHE A 311 -6.78 -20.45 3.46
CA PHE A 311 -5.90 -19.26 3.61
C PHE A 311 -6.46 -18.02 2.93
N LEU A 312 -7.24 -18.18 1.84
CA LEU A 312 -7.77 -17.04 1.08
C LEU A 312 -9.00 -16.46 1.76
N GLN A 313 -8.90 -15.21 2.18
CA GLN A 313 -9.99 -14.46 2.83
C GLN A 313 -10.64 -13.49 1.84
N SER A 314 -11.92 -13.16 2.08
CA SER A 314 -12.55 -12.03 1.37
C SER A 314 -12.00 -10.69 1.88
N PRO A 315 -12.12 -9.58 1.10
CA PRO A 315 -11.71 -8.26 1.57
C PRO A 315 -12.40 -7.83 2.86
N GLU A 316 -13.69 -8.19 3.06
CA GLU A 316 -14.48 -7.86 4.25
C GLU A 316 -13.95 -8.54 5.52
N VAL A 317 -13.37 -9.73 5.38
CA VAL A 317 -12.70 -10.44 6.49
C VAL A 317 -11.28 -9.89 6.66
N GLY A 318 -10.55 -9.71 5.56
CA GLY A 318 -9.16 -9.25 5.57
C GLY A 318 -8.96 -7.87 6.18
N ILE A 319 -9.96 -6.98 6.14
CA ILE A 319 -9.86 -5.66 6.78
C ILE A 319 -9.87 -5.72 8.31
N SER A 320 -10.14 -6.88 8.93
CA SER A 320 -10.19 -6.97 10.39
C SER A 320 -8.91 -6.47 11.04
N SER A 321 -7.73 -6.82 10.53
CA SER A 321 -6.44 -6.33 11.02
C SER A 321 -6.28 -4.80 10.88
N ILE A 322 -6.79 -4.21 9.80
CA ILE A 322 -6.80 -2.76 9.58
C ILE A 322 -7.72 -2.08 10.58
N LEU A 323 -8.91 -2.62 10.81
CA LEU A 323 -9.88 -2.08 11.77
C LEU A 323 -9.37 -2.24 13.20
N ASP A 324 -8.79 -3.38 13.55
CA ASP A 324 -8.18 -3.60 14.85
C ASP A 324 -7.08 -2.57 15.12
N ALA A 325 -6.24 -2.28 14.12
CA ALA A 325 -5.24 -1.23 14.24
C ALA A 325 -5.88 0.16 14.34
N ALA A 326 -6.89 0.46 13.54
CA ALA A 326 -7.57 1.76 13.54
C ALA A 326 -8.19 2.08 14.91
N PHE A 327 -8.70 1.07 15.61
CA PHE A 327 -9.40 1.19 16.88
C PHE A 327 -8.60 0.69 18.10
N ALA A 328 -7.33 0.32 17.93
CA ALA A 328 -6.46 -0.06 19.06
C ALA A 328 -6.33 1.09 20.05
N PRO A 329 -6.08 0.81 21.35
CA PRO A 329 -5.83 1.83 22.35
C PRO A 329 -4.77 2.84 21.89
N PRO A 330 -4.87 4.13 22.25
CA PRO A 330 -3.97 5.20 21.77
C PRO A 330 -2.48 4.91 22.02
N GLU A 331 -2.18 4.26 23.14
CA GLU A 331 -0.82 3.86 23.55
C GLU A 331 -0.23 2.74 22.72
N THR A 332 -1.07 2.00 21.96
CA THR A 332 -0.62 0.93 21.08
C THR A 332 0.08 1.52 19.85
N SER A 333 1.40 1.38 19.80
CA SER A 333 2.24 1.92 18.75
C SER A 333 3.54 1.11 18.60
N GLY A 334 4.13 1.12 17.40
CA GLY A 334 5.36 0.36 17.12
C GLY A 334 5.16 -1.16 17.14
N VAL A 335 3.96 -1.64 16.80
CA VAL A 335 3.61 -3.06 16.79
C VAL A 335 3.21 -3.53 15.40
N TYR A 336 3.22 -4.86 15.22
CA TYR A 336 2.81 -5.52 13.99
C TYR A 336 1.63 -6.47 14.27
N PHE A 337 0.48 -6.19 13.63
CA PHE A 337 -0.73 -7.00 13.72
C PHE A 337 -0.83 -7.96 12.53
N PHE A 338 -1.26 -9.19 12.79
CA PHE A 338 -1.48 -10.20 11.76
C PHE A 338 -2.83 -10.90 11.95
N GLY A 339 -3.58 -11.05 10.86
CA GLY A 339 -4.75 -11.94 10.78
C GLY A 339 -6.01 -11.51 11.54
N GLY A 340 -6.06 -10.28 12.10
CA GLY A 340 -7.21 -9.76 12.84
C GLY A 340 -7.25 -10.17 14.32
N LYS A 341 -8.32 -9.79 15.03
CA LYS A 341 -8.52 -9.97 16.49
C LYS A 341 -7.51 -9.21 17.36
N GLY A 342 -6.83 -8.19 16.82
CA GLY A 342 -5.80 -7.42 17.55
C GLY A 342 -4.58 -8.25 17.92
N ASN A 343 -4.32 -9.35 17.21
CA ASN A 343 -3.19 -10.23 17.49
C ASN A 343 -1.87 -9.55 17.13
N THR A 344 -1.05 -9.29 18.14
CA THR A 344 0.33 -8.86 17.95
C THR A 344 1.22 -10.08 17.80
N VAL A 345 1.95 -10.14 16.70
CA VAL A 345 2.90 -11.22 16.43
C VAL A 345 4.29 -10.66 16.15
N SER A 346 5.32 -11.47 16.37
CA SER A 346 6.68 -11.10 15.98
C SER A 346 6.79 -11.03 14.46
N SER A 347 7.36 -9.95 13.93
CA SER A 347 7.73 -9.81 12.53
C SER A 347 9.07 -10.50 12.23
N SER A 348 9.67 -10.30 11.04
CA SER A 348 11.00 -10.87 10.75
C SER A 348 12.07 -10.24 11.63
N MET A 349 13.11 -11.01 11.98
CA MET A 349 14.24 -10.51 12.80
C MET A 349 14.86 -9.26 12.18
N LEU A 350 14.98 -9.22 10.86
CA LEU A 350 15.58 -8.11 10.13
C LEU A 350 14.78 -6.80 10.31
N SER A 351 13.47 -6.88 10.54
CA SER A 351 12.63 -5.71 10.75
C SER A 351 12.86 -5.00 12.09
N TYR A 352 13.49 -5.67 13.05
CA TYR A 352 13.87 -5.09 14.36
C TYR A 352 15.27 -4.48 14.37
N ASP A 353 16.02 -4.59 13.27
CA ASP A 353 17.34 -3.98 13.15
C ASP A 353 17.23 -2.45 13.13
N ALA A 354 17.58 -1.85 14.26
CA ALA A 354 17.49 -0.39 14.45
C ALA A 354 18.46 0.38 13.54
N LYS A 355 19.63 -0.19 13.25
CA LYS A 355 20.62 0.44 12.38
C LYS A 355 20.11 0.45 10.94
N LEU A 356 19.60 -0.69 10.47
CA LEU A 356 18.99 -0.81 9.15
C LEU A 356 17.79 0.14 8.97
N ALA A 357 16.96 0.28 10.01
CA ALA A 357 15.82 1.20 9.99
C ALA A 357 16.25 2.67 9.93
N GLN A 358 17.33 3.06 10.64
CA GLN A 358 17.91 4.39 10.58
C GLN A 358 18.55 4.69 9.22
N GLU A 359 19.27 3.72 8.64
CA GLU A 359 19.83 3.84 7.29
C GLU A 359 18.71 4.05 6.25
N LEU A 360 17.61 3.27 6.37
CA LEU A 360 16.42 3.41 5.53
C LEU A 360 15.78 4.79 5.68
N TRP A 361 15.63 5.26 6.91
CA TRP A 361 15.08 6.59 7.20
C TRP A 361 15.91 7.70 6.57
N SER A 362 17.24 7.64 6.73
CA SER A 362 18.17 8.60 6.14
C SER A 362 18.07 8.62 4.60
N ALA A 363 18.21 7.46 3.96
CA ALA A 363 18.13 7.34 2.50
C ALA A 363 16.78 7.82 1.95
N SER A 364 15.66 7.49 2.64
CA SER A 364 14.32 7.93 2.24
C SER A 364 14.12 9.44 2.46
N SER A 365 14.71 10.00 3.52
CA SER A 365 14.67 11.44 3.78
C SER A 365 15.46 12.24 2.74
N ASP A 366 16.59 11.71 2.29
CA ASP A 366 17.37 12.31 1.20
C ASP A 366 16.58 12.34 -0.11
N LEU A 367 15.96 11.19 -0.47
CA LEU A 367 15.09 11.10 -1.67
C LEU A 367 13.88 12.05 -1.57
N PHE A 368 13.33 12.23 -0.39
CA PHE A 368 12.26 13.19 -0.15
C PHE A 368 12.72 14.64 -0.39
N LEU A 369 13.88 15.03 0.15
CA LEU A 369 14.44 16.36 -0.04
C LEU A 369 14.80 16.64 -1.50
N GLU A 370 15.45 15.68 -2.17
CA GLU A 370 15.77 15.77 -3.61
C GLU A 370 14.49 15.98 -4.44
N SER A 371 13.42 15.23 -4.13
CA SER A 371 12.13 15.36 -4.83
C SER A 371 11.46 16.72 -4.56
N GLN A 372 11.60 17.28 -3.36
CA GLN A 372 11.09 18.62 -3.02
C GLN A 372 11.85 19.73 -3.77
N LEU A 373 13.16 19.62 -3.87
CA LEU A 373 13.99 20.59 -4.57
C LEU A 373 13.66 20.60 -6.07
N ALA A 374 13.64 19.43 -6.70
CA ALA A 374 13.27 19.29 -8.11
C ALA A 374 11.87 19.87 -8.42
N PHE A 375 10.91 19.69 -7.51
CA PHE A 375 9.57 20.29 -7.68
C PHE A 375 9.60 21.82 -7.62
N LYS A 376 10.36 22.41 -6.69
CA LYS A 376 10.49 23.88 -6.57
C LYS A 376 11.13 24.49 -7.82
N GLU A 377 12.20 23.89 -8.34
CA GLU A 377 12.88 24.34 -9.55
C GLU A 377 11.96 24.34 -10.77
N THR A 378 11.19 23.27 -10.94
CA THR A 378 10.20 23.15 -12.03
C THR A 378 9.11 24.22 -11.90
N SER A 379 8.63 24.50 -10.69
CA SER A 379 7.59 25.50 -10.44
C SER A 379 8.08 26.93 -10.70
N THR A 380 9.34 27.23 -10.37
CA THR A 380 9.94 28.54 -10.58
C THR A 380 10.22 28.78 -12.07
N SER A 381 10.66 27.78 -12.82
CA SER A 381 10.91 27.90 -14.25
C SER A 381 9.62 28.14 -15.03
N VAL A 382 8.49 27.53 -14.66
CA VAL A 382 7.19 27.77 -15.31
C VAL A 382 6.69 29.19 -15.03
N SER A 383 6.86 29.74 -13.83
CA SER A 383 6.46 31.11 -13.50
C SER A 383 7.23 32.18 -14.27
N ASN A 384 8.50 31.90 -14.59
CA ASN A 384 9.35 32.82 -15.36
C ASN A 384 9.09 32.80 -16.88
N PHE A 385 8.35 31.81 -17.39
CA PHE A 385 7.92 31.76 -18.81
C PHE A 385 6.54 32.38 -19.05
N VAL A 386 5.78 32.69 -17.99
CA VAL A 386 4.41 33.25 -18.05
C VAL A 386 4.40 34.76 -17.70
N SER A 387 5.53 35.28 -17.21
CA SER A 387 5.74 36.71 -16.98
C SER A 387 6.46 37.33 -18.19
#